data_7a9ab9a6c2e08cef5a44c6ef9d95ad8d
#
_entry.id   7a9ab9a6c2e08cef5a44c6ef9d95ad8d
#
_cell.length_a   1.000
_cell.length_b   1.000
_cell.length_c   1.000
_cell.angle_alpha   90.00
_cell.angle_beta   90.00
_cell.angle_gamma   90.00
#
_symmetry.space_group_name_H-M   'P 1'
#
loop_
_entity.id
_entity.type
_entity.pdbx_description
1 polymer ?
#
loop_
_entity_poly.entity_id
_entity_poly.type
_entity_poly.pdbx_seq_one_letter_code
_entity_poly.pdbx_strand_id
1 'polypeptide(L)'
;MDIIDFSSNVNPLGCHPGVKKFLKKQLKLISTYPDSDSSSLRSNLKWYTGLNESQILVGNGATEIIYNFTRAFLNEKTNVLIPIPTFSEYEKASRLSGCKINFYKTFNLNEDMDGFLKSIPKNGAVFVCNPNNPTGVLVKKSNMIKIIKNAQKKSSLVFLDETFIELISETNQSLIRLIKSYDNLFILRSFTKSFGLAGLRIGYGVGNKELVNTLQKLKIPWNVSNIAQNAASAAICYHPFLDKSLSLIHI
;
A
#
# COMPACT_ATOMS: atom_id res chain seq x y z
N MET A 1 33.06 -7.98 -12.58
CA MET A 1 32.10 -8.92 -11.98
C MET A 1 30.74 -8.20 -11.97
N ASP A 2 29.78 -8.75 -12.64
CA ASP A 2 28.40 -8.21 -12.55
C ASP A 2 27.86 -8.58 -11.17
N ILE A 3 27.44 -7.56 -10.42
CA ILE A 3 26.84 -7.75 -9.09
C ILE A 3 25.38 -8.18 -9.28
N ILE A 4 25.02 -9.31 -8.69
CA ILE A 4 23.61 -9.73 -8.63
C ILE A 4 22.96 -8.98 -7.45
N ASP A 5 22.04 -8.09 -7.76
CA ASP A 5 21.37 -7.25 -6.76
C ASP A 5 20.17 -7.96 -6.10
N PHE A 6 20.32 -8.31 -4.82
CA PHE A 6 19.28 -8.83 -3.94
C PHE A 6 18.72 -7.77 -2.96
N SER A 7 19.11 -6.50 -3.12
CA SER A 7 18.72 -5.43 -2.17
C SER A 7 17.30 -4.91 -2.35
N SER A 8 16.67 -5.19 -3.50
CA SER A 8 15.35 -4.66 -3.80
C SER A 8 14.44 -5.69 -4.45
N ASN A 9 13.15 -5.67 -4.10
CA ASN A 9 12.12 -6.58 -4.63
C ASN A 9 11.31 -5.87 -5.73
N VAL A 10 11.99 -5.24 -6.70
CA VAL A 10 11.34 -4.62 -7.86
C VAL A 10 11.17 -5.67 -8.96
N ASN A 11 10.11 -5.54 -9.73
CA ASN A 11 9.83 -6.40 -10.89
C ASN A 11 11.10 -6.59 -11.74
N PRO A 12 11.60 -7.82 -11.93
CA PRO A 12 12.83 -8.09 -12.68
C PRO A 12 12.75 -7.66 -14.15
N LEU A 13 11.55 -7.60 -14.74
CA LEU A 13 11.32 -7.04 -16.08
C LEU A 13 11.32 -5.51 -16.10
N GLY A 14 11.35 -4.88 -14.93
CA GLY A 14 11.27 -3.43 -14.77
C GLY A 14 9.92 -2.87 -15.21
N CYS A 15 9.94 -1.61 -15.65
CA CYS A 15 8.75 -0.91 -16.15
C CYS A 15 8.45 -1.31 -17.60
N HIS A 16 7.16 -1.48 -17.91
CA HIS A 16 6.70 -1.80 -19.29
C HIS A 16 7.25 -0.77 -20.31
N PRO A 17 7.79 -1.23 -21.48
CA PRO A 17 8.37 -0.35 -22.49
C PRO A 17 7.43 0.75 -22.97
N GLY A 18 6.13 0.46 -23.07
CA GLY A 18 5.09 1.43 -23.44
C GLY A 18 4.98 2.61 -22.48
N VAL A 19 5.19 2.39 -21.16
CA VAL A 19 5.23 3.47 -20.15
C VAL A 19 6.43 4.36 -20.42
N LYS A 20 7.62 3.79 -20.67
CA LYS A 20 8.83 4.56 -21.01
C LYS A 20 8.64 5.40 -22.27
N LYS A 21 8.02 4.80 -23.32
CA LYS A 21 7.71 5.51 -24.58
C LYS A 21 6.71 6.66 -24.36
N PHE A 22 5.69 6.43 -23.54
CA PHE A 22 4.71 7.44 -23.18
C PHE A 22 5.36 8.60 -22.41
N LEU A 23 6.18 8.30 -21.39
CA LEU A 23 6.85 9.32 -20.57
C LEU A 23 7.77 10.23 -21.36
N LYS A 24 8.47 9.74 -22.39
CA LYS A 24 9.28 10.60 -23.27
C LYS A 24 8.46 11.75 -23.86
N LYS A 25 7.18 11.53 -24.18
CA LYS A 25 6.27 12.58 -24.68
C LYS A 25 5.78 13.52 -23.58
N GLN A 26 5.84 13.10 -22.31
CA GLN A 26 5.37 13.87 -21.17
C GLN A 26 6.47 14.74 -20.53
N LEU A 27 7.73 14.61 -20.95
CA LEU A 27 8.85 15.41 -20.39
C LEU A 27 8.62 16.92 -20.50
N LYS A 28 7.82 17.38 -21.48
CA LYS A 28 7.39 18.78 -21.58
C LYS A 28 6.64 19.31 -20.35
N LEU A 29 6.08 18.41 -19.52
CA LEU A 29 5.35 18.78 -18.31
C LEU A 29 6.24 19.05 -17.10
N ILE A 30 7.57 18.92 -17.22
CA ILE A 30 8.52 19.19 -16.12
C ILE A 30 8.39 20.63 -15.62
N SER A 31 8.12 21.58 -16.51
CA SER A 31 7.97 23.02 -16.17
C SER A 31 6.59 23.39 -15.64
N THR A 32 5.67 22.43 -15.48
CA THR A 32 4.29 22.69 -15.07
C THR A 32 4.03 22.07 -13.70
N TYR A 33 3.38 22.81 -12.80
CA TYR A 33 2.92 22.23 -11.54
C TYR A 33 1.98 21.04 -11.79
N PRO A 34 2.11 19.96 -11.00
CA PRO A 34 1.20 18.82 -11.12
C PRO A 34 -0.20 19.16 -10.61
N ASP A 35 -1.18 18.38 -11.04
CA ASP A 35 -2.50 18.39 -10.40
C ASP A 35 -2.35 17.92 -8.94
N SER A 36 -2.64 18.84 -8.00
CA SER A 36 -2.54 18.59 -6.57
C SER A 36 -3.42 17.42 -6.09
N ASP A 37 -4.58 17.24 -6.73
CA ASP A 37 -5.53 16.20 -6.37
C ASP A 37 -5.30 14.88 -7.12
N SER A 38 -4.38 14.87 -8.08
CA SER A 38 -4.11 13.73 -8.95
C SER A 38 -5.40 13.18 -9.59
N SER A 39 -6.30 14.05 -10.02
CA SER A 39 -7.66 13.74 -10.45
C SER A 39 -7.69 12.72 -11.59
N SER A 40 -6.86 12.91 -12.61
CA SER A 40 -6.76 11.98 -13.75
C SER A 40 -6.28 10.60 -13.29
N LEU A 41 -5.29 10.52 -12.41
CA LEU A 41 -4.81 9.24 -11.88
C LEU A 41 -5.86 8.59 -10.99
N ARG A 42 -6.57 9.35 -10.14
CA ARG A 42 -7.67 8.81 -9.32
C ARG A 42 -8.80 8.25 -10.16
N SER A 43 -9.13 8.90 -11.27
CA SER A 43 -10.13 8.40 -12.23
C SER A 43 -9.70 7.07 -12.87
N ASN A 44 -8.43 6.94 -13.25
CA ASN A 44 -7.89 5.67 -13.77
C ASN A 44 -7.87 4.58 -12.68
N LEU A 45 -7.51 4.94 -11.44
CA LEU A 45 -7.54 4.03 -10.30
C LEU A 45 -8.96 3.58 -9.94
N LYS A 46 -9.97 4.44 -10.08
CA LYS A 46 -11.39 4.08 -9.95
C LYS A 46 -11.74 2.94 -10.88
N TRP A 47 -11.36 3.04 -12.16
CA TRP A 47 -11.57 1.96 -13.12
C TRP A 47 -10.80 0.68 -12.72
N TYR A 48 -9.52 0.81 -12.34
CA TYR A 48 -8.65 -0.32 -11.99
C TYR A 48 -9.09 -1.05 -10.72
N THR A 49 -9.53 -0.30 -9.70
CA THR A 49 -9.88 -0.85 -8.38
C THR A 49 -11.37 -1.18 -8.21
N GLY A 50 -12.25 -0.59 -9.02
CA GLY A 50 -13.69 -0.66 -8.85
C GLY A 50 -14.22 0.13 -7.64
N LEU A 51 -13.42 1.06 -7.09
CA LEU A 51 -13.78 1.94 -5.98
C LEU A 51 -14.11 3.35 -6.49
N ASN A 52 -14.78 4.16 -5.68
CA ASN A 52 -15.02 5.57 -6.00
C ASN A 52 -13.76 6.41 -5.79
N GLU A 53 -13.60 7.50 -6.53
CA GLU A 53 -12.46 8.41 -6.39
C GLU A 53 -12.30 8.96 -4.96
N SER A 54 -13.42 9.21 -4.26
CA SER A 54 -13.42 9.63 -2.86
C SER A 54 -12.85 8.60 -1.87
N GLN A 55 -12.65 7.37 -2.31
CA GLN A 55 -12.07 6.27 -1.55
C GLN A 55 -10.58 6.04 -1.89
N ILE A 56 -9.98 6.89 -2.73
CA ILE A 56 -8.63 6.73 -3.27
C ILE A 56 -7.78 7.94 -2.90
N LEU A 57 -6.62 7.69 -2.29
CA LEU A 57 -5.57 8.67 -1.99
C LEU A 57 -4.34 8.36 -2.83
N VAL A 58 -3.75 9.36 -3.47
CA VAL A 58 -2.46 9.23 -4.17
C VAL A 58 -1.36 9.88 -3.33
N GLY A 59 -0.19 9.22 -3.25
CA GLY A 59 0.95 9.68 -2.47
C GLY A 59 2.29 9.54 -3.20
N ASN A 60 3.29 10.27 -2.73
CA ASN A 60 4.67 10.23 -3.20
C ASN A 60 5.38 8.96 -2.71
N GLY A 61 5.02 7.84 -3.33
CA GLY A 61 5.34 6.49 -2.88
C GLY A 61 4.45 6.02 -1.72
N ALA A 62 4.45 4.71 -1.51
CA ALA A 62 3.74 4.08 -0.41
C ALA A 62 4.20 4.59 0.96
N THR A 63 5.49 4.91 1.09
CA THR A 63 6.08 5.39 2.34
C THR A 63 5.44 6.69 2.83
N GLU A 64 5.21 7.68 1.97
CA GLU A 64 4.52 8.92 2.37
C GLU A 64 3.15 8.62 2.97
N ILE A 65 2.42 7.67 2.39
CA ILE A 65 1.08 7.29 2.87
C ILE A 65 1.15 6.63 4.25
N ILE A 66 2.17 5.80 4.52
CA ILE A 66 2.41 5.21 5.84
C ILE A 66 2.59 6.32 6.89
N TYR A 67 3.46 7.30 6.62
CA TYR A 67 3.73 8.40 7.54
C TYR A 67 2.51 9.32 7.72
N ASN A 68 1.78 9.62 6.66
CA ASN A 68 0.56 10.40 6.76
C ASN A 68 -0.54 9.67 7.53
N PHE A 69 -0.66 8.34 7.38
CA PHE A 69 -1.61 7.53 8.16
C PHE A 69 -1.29 7.57 9.64
N THR A 70 -0.03 7.36 10.04
CA THR A 70 0.36 7.42 11.43
C THR A 70 0.13 8.82 12.01
N ARG A 71 0.50 9.87 11.28
CA ARG A 71 0.29 11.26 11.69
C ARG A 71 -1.19 11.64 11.83
N ALA A 72 -2.06 11.05 11.00
CA ALA A 72 -3.49 11.34 11.01
C ALA A 72 -4.24 10.66 12.16
N PHE A 73 -3.88 9.41 12.46
CA PHE A 73 -4.72 8.52 13.29
C PHE A 73 -4.04 8.05 14.57
N LEU A 74 -2.74 8.30 14.74
CA LEU A 74 -1.99 7.82 15.89
C LEU A 74 -1.42 9.00 16.71
N ASN A 75 -1.36 8.82 18.02
CA ASN A 75 -0.78 9.76 18.96
C ASN A 75 -0.28 9.01 20.22
N GLU A 76 0.24 9.70 21.19
CA GLU A 76 0.79 9.15 22.44
C GLU A 76 -0.21 8.31 23.28
N LYS A 77 -1.53 8.49 23.07
CA LYS A 77 -2.58 7.70 23.72
C LYS A 77 -2.96 6.44 22.94
N THR A 78 -2.47 6.31 21.70
CA THR A 78 -2.82 5.20 20.79
C THR A 78 -1.89 4.02 21.00
N ASN A 79 -2.47 2.81 21.10
CA ASN A 79 -1.71 1.56 21.05
C ASN A 79 -1.72 1.01 19.64
N VAL A 80 -0.55 0.57 19.17
CA VAL A 80 -0.36 0.00 17.83
C VAL A 80 0.18 -1.41 17.95
N LEU A 81 -0.36 -2.34 17.18
CA LEU A 81 0.13 -3.71 17.07
C LEU A 81 0.84 -3.89 15.73
N ILE A 82 2.08 -4.37 15.78
CA ILE A 82 2.91 -4.65 14.60
C ILE A 82 3.44 -6.08 14.70
N PRO A 83 3.06 -7.00 13.80
CA PRO A 83 3.70 -8.31 13.71
C PRO A 83 5.14 -8.14 13.21
N ILE A 84 6.08 -8.87 13.79
CA ILE A 84 7.50 -8.83 13.41
C ILE A 84 8.06 -10.25 13.20
N PRO A 85 8.97 -10.44 12.23
CA PRO A 85 9.58 -9.42 11.36
C PRO A 85 8.62 -8.90 10.29
N THR A 86 8.71 -7.59 9.98
CA THR A 86 7.95 -6.94 8.90
C THR A 86 8.70 -5.70 8.39
N PHE A 87 8.10 -4.95 7.48
CA PHE A 87 8.70 -3.73 6.92
C PHE A 87 8.90 -2.66 8.01
N SER A 88 10.14 -2.20 8.17
CA SER A 88 10.56 -1.34 9.29
C SER A 88 9.90 0.04 9.36
N GLU A 89 9.34 0.51 8.25
CA GLU A 89 8.74 1.86 8.22
C GLU A 89 7.44 1.97 9.03
N TYR A 90 6.74 0.86 9.31
CA TYR A 90 5.58 0.90 10.22
C TYR A 90 5.99 1.30 11.64
N GLU A 91 7.08 0.69 12.15
CA GLU A 91 7.63 1.05 13.45
C GLU A 91 8.15 2.49 13.47
N LYS A 92 8.96 2.88 12.48
CA LYS A 92 9.55 4.23 12.42
C LYS A 92 8.48 5.31 12.39
N ALA A 93 7.50 5.17 11.50
CA ALA A 93 6.39 6.13 11.38
C ALA A 93 5.54 6.18 12.65
N SER A 94 5.28 5.03 13.29
CA SER A 94 4.53 4.95 14.54
C SER A 94 5.29 5.62 15.70
N ARG A 95 6.60 5.44 15.79
CA ARG A 95 7.44 6.12 16.81
C ARG A 95 7.40 7.64 16.66
N LEU A 96 7.42 8.16 15.44
CA LEU A 96 7.32 9.60 15.18
C LEU A 96 5.97 10.19 15.59
N SER A 97 4.91 9.39 15.63
CA SER A 97 3.60 9.81 16.13
C SER A 97 3.47 9.70 17.65
N GLY A 98 4.51 9.23 18.35
CA GLY A 98 4.55 9.11 19.81
C GLY A 98 3.71 7.96 20.38
N CYS A 99 3.07 7.13 19.53
CA CYS A 99 2.18 6.06 19.98
C CYS A 99 2.94 4.91 20.68
N LYS A 100 2.20 4.13 21.48
CA LYS A 100 2.72 2.92 22.14
C LYS A 100 2.70 1.75 21.19
N ILE A 101 3.88 1.15 20.91
CA ILE A 101 4.02 0.04 19.97
C ILE A 101 4.12 -1.27 20.73
N ASN A 102 3.24 -2.23 20.37
CA ASN A 102 3.27 -3.60 20.82
C ASN A 102 3.70 -4.49 19.64
N PHE A 103 4.78 -5.24 19.81
CA PHE A 103 5.24 -6.16 18.79
C PHE A 103 4.67 -7.56 19.03
N TYR A 104 4.20 -8.18 17.95
CA TYR A 104 3.79 -9.58 17.93
C TYR A 104 4.81 -10.40 17.15
N LYS A 105 5.58 -11.24 17.86
CA LYS A 105 6.65 -12.05 17.24
C LYS A 105 6.06 -13.27 16.56
N THR A 106 6.10 -13.31 15.23
CA THR A 106 5.68 -14.47 14.44
C THR A 106 6.26 -14.39 13.03
N PHE A 107 6.71 -15.51 12.48
CA PHE A 107 7.09 -15.59 11.07
C PHE A 107 5.89 -15.80 10.15
N ASN A 108 4.80 -16.37 10.68
CA ASN A 108 3.61 -16.71 9.91
C ASN A 108 2.34 -16.50 10.75
N LEU A 109 1.62 -15.41 10.47
CA LEU A 109 0.36 -15.10 11.15
C LEU A 109 -0.73 -16.18 10.99
N ASN A 110 -0.62 -17.07 9.99
CA ASN A 110 -1.60 -18.13 9.83
C ASN A 110 -1.51 -19.20 10.94
N GLU A 111 -0.36 -19.34 11.60
CA GLU A 111 -0.08 -20.40 12.58
C GLU A 111 -0.59 -20.05 13.98
N ASP A 112 -0.60 -18.75 14.34
CA ASP A 112 -1.08 -18.29 15.65
C ASP A 112 -2.07 -17.13 15.52
N MET A 113 -3.15 -17.38 14.83
CA MET A 113 -4.19 -16.38 14.61
C MET A 113 -4.89 -15.98 15.91
N ASP A 114 -5.19 -16.93 16.78
CA ASP A 114 -5.95 -16.66 18.01
C ASP A 114 -5.15 -15.79 19.00
N GLY A 115 -3.85 -16.05 19.15
CA GLY A 115 -2.94 -15.22 19.94
C GLY A 115 -2.87 -13.81 19.39
N PHE A 116 -2.73 -13.69 18.06
CA PHE A 116 -2.69 -12.39 17.38
C PHE A 116 -3.99 -11.60 17.58
N LEU A 117 -5.16 -12.22 17.40
CA LEU A 117 -6.46 -11.56 17.57
C LEU A 117 -6.67 -11.05 19.01
N LYS A 118 -6.22 -11.79 20.02
CA LYS A 118 -6.26 -11.36 21.43
C LYS A 118 -5.41 -10.10 21.65
N SER A 119 -4.26 -9.99 20.96
CA SER A 119 -3.29 -8.89 21.09
C SER A 119 -3.74 -7.60 20.40
N ILE A 120 -4.75 -7.62 19.54
CA ILE A 120 -5.28 -6.40 18.88
C ILE A 120 -5.73 -5.41 19.96
N PRO A 121 -5.23 -4.16 19.97
CA PRO A 121 -5.60 -3.16 20.98
C PRO A 121 -7.06 -2.72 20.84
N LYS A 122 -7.59 -2.07 21.88
CA LYS A 122 -8.84 -1.29 21.79
C LYS A 122 -8.49 0.15 21.43
N ASN A 123 -9.31 0.79 20.57
CA ASN A 123 -9.14 2.18 20.13
C ASN A 123 -7.71 2.46 19.60
N GLY A 124 -7.16 1.53 18.84
CA GLY A 124 -5.79 1.58 18.36
C GLY A 124 -5.65 1.31 16.88
N ALA A 125 -4.51 0.77 16.48
CA ALA A 125 -4.27 0.36 15.11
C ALA A 125 -3.48 -0.95 15.02
N VAL A 126 -3.65 -1.65 13.91
CA VAL A 126 -2.90 -2.86 13.55
C VAL A 126 -2.30 -2.65 12.18
N PHE A 127 -0.99 -2.84 12.05
CA PHE A 127 -0.33 -2.92 10.74
C PHE A 127 -0.18 -4.38 10.32
N VAL A 128 -0.51 -4.68 9.07
CA VAL A 128 -0.29 -5.99 8.47
C VAL A 128 0.25 -5.80 7.06
N CYS A 129 1.40 -6.40 6.76
CA CYS A 129 1.95 -6.49 5.41
C CYS A 129 1.53 -7.81 4.78
N ASN A 130 0.88 -7.79 3.63
CA ASN A 130 0.34 -9.00 3.02
C ASN A 130 0.36 -8.98 1.48
N PRO A 131 1.28 -9.70 0.82
CA PRO A 131 2.32 -10.58 1.39
C PRO A 131 3.33 -9.84 2.27
N ASN A 132 3.82 -10.51 3.32
CA ASN A 132 4.73 -9.88 4.28
C ASN A 132 6.15 -9.73 3.72
N ASN A 133 6.74 -8.58 3.94
CA ASN A 133 8.16 -8.34 3.71
C ASN A 133 8.88 -8.28 5.07
N PRO A 134 9.88 -9.16 5.40
CA PRO A 134 10.68 -9.94 4.44
C PRO A 134 10.28 -11.41 4.27
N THR A 135 9.29 -11.94 4.99
CA THR A 135 9.06 -13.39 5.06
C THR A 135 8.40 -13.99 3.81
N GLY A 136 7.80 -13.15 2.94
CA GLY A 136 7.04 -13.59 1.77
C GLY A 136 5.70 -14.27 2.10
N VAL A 137 5.38 -14.44 3.37
CA VAL A 137 4.17 -15.15 3.80
C VAL A 137 2.91 -14.38 3.40
N LEU A 138 2.02 -15.08 2.72
CA LEU A 138 0.66 -14.62 2.43
C LEU A 138 -0.29 -15.08 3.54
N VAL A 139 -0.88 -14.16 4.25
CA VAL A 139 -1.93 -14.44 5.22
C VAL A 139 -3.22 -14.78 4.47
N LYS A 140 -3.81 -15.93 4.79
CA LYS A 140 -5.05 -16.40 4.16
C LYS A 140 -6.15 -15.34 4.27
N LYS A 141 -6.89 -15.14 3.20
CA LYS A 141 -7.99 -14.16 3.13
C LYS A 141 -9.00 -14.30 4.28
N SER A 142 -9.33 -15.55 4.67
CA SER A 142 -10.21 -15.83 5.81
C SER A 142 -9.63 -15.30 7.13
N ASN A 143 -8.33 -15.41 7.33
CA ASN A 143 -7.63 -14.92 8.52
C ASN A 143 -7.54 -13.40 8.53
N MET A 144 -7.28 -12.77 7.38
CA MET A 144 -7.33 -11.32 7.26
C MET A 144 -8.73 -10.75 7.60
N ILE A 145 -9.80 -11.43 7.15
CA ILE A 145 -11.17 -11.03 7.50
C ILE A 145 -11.40 -11.15 9.01
N LYS A 146 -10.85 -12.19 9.68
CA LYS A 146 -10.92 -12.30 11.16
C LYS A 146 -10.22 -11.12 11.84
N ILE A 147 -9.03 -10.72 11.36
CA ILE A 147 -8.28 -9.57 11.87
C ILE A 147 -9.13 -8.30 11.75
N ILE A 148 -9.67 -8.01 10.55
CA ILE A 148 -10.46 -6.80 10.28
C ILE A 148 -11.70 -6.76 11.20
N LYS A 149 -12.46 -7.86 11.29
CA LYS A 149 -13.65 -7.95 12.15
C LYS A 149 -13.32 -7.81 13.63
N ASN A 150 -12.23 -8.41 14.10
CA ASN A 150 -11.81 -8.30 15.50
C ASN A 150 -11.36 -6.88 15.83
N ALA A 151 -10.59 -6.25 14.95
CA ALA A 151 -10.19 -4.85 15.09
C ALA A 151 -11.41 -3.92 15.09
N GLN A 152 -12.41 -4.15 14.22
CA GLN A 152 -13.65 -3.39 14.20
C GLN A 152 -14.42 -3.47 15.52
N LYS A 153 -14.56 -4.67 16.10
CA LYS A 153 -15.18 -4.87 17.43
C LYS A 153 -14.44 -4.13 18.56
N LYS A 154 -13.16 -3.88 18.36
CA LYS A 154 -12.29 -3.17 19.33
C LYS A 154 -12.12 -1.68 18.97
N SER A 155 -12.88 -1.15 18.02
CA SER A 155 -12.76 0.22 17.49
C SER A 155 -11.34 0.56 17.05
N SER A 156 -10.64 -0.39 16.45
CA SER A 156 -9.27 -0.26 15.98
C SER A 156 -9.19 -0.24 14.46
N LEU A 157 -8.26 0.57 13.92
CA LEU A 157 -7.99 0.64 12.51
C LEU A 157 -7.09 -0.52 12.07
N VAL A 158 -7.26 -0.97 10.84
CA VAL A 158 -6.36 -1.91 10.17
C VAL A 158 -5.70 -1.21 8.99
N PHE A 159 -4.38 -1.05 9.08
CA PHE A 159 -3.54 -0.66 7.96
C PHE A 159 -3.00 -1.92 7.29
N LEU A 160 -3.51 -2.25 6.12
CA LEU A 160 -3.10 -3.41 5.33
C LEU A 160 -2.21 -2.95 4.17
N ASP A 161 -0.98 -3.42 4.15
CA ASP A 161 -0.06 -3.16 3.06
C ASP A 161 -0.09 -4.30 2.04
N GLU A 162 -0.69 -4.03 0.89
CA GLU A 162 -0.76 -4.93 -0.26
C GLU A 162 0.26 -4.54 -1.36
N THR A 163 1.41 -3.97 -1.02
CA THR A 163 2.42 -3.52 -1.99
C THR A 163 2.90 -4.65 -2.92
N PHE A 164 2.86 -5.89 -2.48
CA PHE A 164 3.30 -7.05 -3.25
C PHE A 164 2.18 -7.92 -3.82
N ILE A 165 0.92 -7.53 -3.65
CA ILE A 165 -0.22 -8.38 -3.97
C ILE A 165 -0.35 -8.72 -5.47
N GLU A 166 0.16 -7.88 -6.35
CA GLU A 166 0.19 -8.14 -7.79
C GLU A 166 1.31 -9.13 -8.20
N LEU A 167 2.21 -9.50 -7.27
CA LEU A 167 3.33 -10.42 -7.52
C LEU A 167 3.09 -11.83 -6.98
N ILE A 168 1.85 -12.15 -6.62
CA ILE A 168 1.46 -13.51 -6.20
C ILE A 168 0.69 -14.20 -7.33
N SER A 169 0.87 -15.52 -7.43
CA SER A 169 0.22 -16.35 -8.45
C SER A 169 -1.25 -16.63 -8.14
N GLU A 170 -1.62 -16.68 -6.85
CA GLU A 170 -3.00 -16.94 -6.47
C GLU A 170 -3.91 -15.75 -6.77
N THR A 171 -4.95 -16.00 -7.53
CA THR A 171 -5.94 -14.98 -7.89
C THR A 171 -6.85 -14.61 -6.72
N ASN A 172 -7.43 -13.40 -6.75
CA ASN A 172 -8.45 -12.93 -5.80
C ASN A 172 -8.02 -12.84 -4.32
N GLN A 173 -6.72 -12.72 -4.02
CA GLN A 173 -6.23 -12.57 -2.65
C GLN A 173 -6.36 -11.15 -2.12
N SER A 174 -6.40 -10.14 -2.97
CA SER A 174 -6.60 -8.76 -2.55
C SER A 174 -7.91 -8.55 -1.79
N LEU A 175 -7.82 -7.74 -0.75
CA LEU A 175 -8.97 -7.34 0.07
C LEU A 175 -9.57 -6.00 -0.35
N ILE A 176 -9.15 -5.44 -1.47
CA ILE A 176 -9.54 -4.09 -1.90
C ILE A 176 -11.07 -3.91 -1.98
N ARG A 177 -11.81 -4.95 -2.36
CA ARG A 177 -13.28 -4.92 -2.42
C ARG A 177 -13.94 -4.80 -1.05
N LEU A 178 -13.23 -5.18 0.03
CA LEU A 178 -13.75 -5.11 1.40
C LEU A 178 -13.81 -3.68 1.95
N ILE A 179 -13.16 -2.72 1.31
CA ILE A 179 -13.29 -1.28 1.63
C ILE A 179 -14.75 -0.81 1.63
N LYS A 180 -15.61 -1.45 0.83
CA LYS A 180 -17.07 -1.14 0.80
C LYS A 180 -17.83 -1.66 2.02
N SER A 181 -17.23 -2.55 2.82
CA SER A 181 -17.90 -3.26 3.92
C SER A 181 -17.28 -2.99 5.29
N TYR A 182 -16.06 -2.42 5.35
CA TYR A 182 -15.32 -2.22 6.59
C TYR A 182 -14.74 -0.81 6.66
N ASP A 183 -15.31 0.02 7.52
CA ASP A 183 -14.89 1.42 7.68
C ASP A 183 -13.55 1.57 8.40
N ASN A 184 -13.12 0.55 9.13
CA ASN A 184 -11.85 0.50 9.85
C ASN A 184 -10.66 -0.02 9.01
N LEU A 185 -10.86 -0.31 7.72
CA LEU A 185 -9.83 -0.85 6.85
C LEU A 185 -9.26 0.25 5.94
N PHE A 186 -7.93 0.39 5.95
CA PHE A 186 -7.17 1.15 4.97
C PHE A 186 -6.16 0.23 4.28
N ILE A 187 -6.12 0.22 2.95
CA ILE A 187 -5.22 -0.63 2.17
C ILE A 187 -4.23 0.25 1.41
N LEU A 188 -2.95 -0.06 1.57
CA LEU A 188 -1.85 0.56 0.85
C LEU A 188 -1.49 -0.25 -0.40
N ARG A 189 -1.19 0.44 -1.49
CA ARG A 189 -0.72 -0.12 -2.75
C ARG A 189 0.43 0.70 -3.32
N SER A 190 1.27 0.09 -4.14
CA SER A 190 2.45 0.73 -4.70
C SER A 190 2.65 0.40 -6.17
N PHE A 191 3.10 1.39 -6.93
CA PHE A 191 3.62 1.17 -8.29
C PHE A 191 5.12 0.84 -8.30
N THR A 192 5.78 0.92 -7.14
CA THR A 192 7.23 0.73 -6.99
C THR A 192 7.67 -0.66 -7.43
N LYS A 193 6.95 -1.70 -6.98
CA LYS A 193 7.38 -3.10 -7.06
C LYS A 193 6.87 -3.76 -8.34
N SER A 194 5.59 -4.08 -8.40
CA SER A 194 4.95 -4.79 -9.50
C SER A 194 5.07 -4.06 -10.84
N PHE A 195 4.90 -2.74 -10.85
CA PHE A 195 4.97 -1.93 -12.08
C PHE A 195 6.37 -1.41 -12.42
N GLY A 196 7.38 -1.65 -11.56
CA GLY A 196 8.76 -1.25 -11.81
C GLY A 196 8.99 0.27 -11.82
N LEU A 197 8.21 1.05 -11.07
CA LEU A 197 8.29 2.52 -11.04
C LEU A 197 9.00 3.04 -9.78
N ALA A 198 10.00 2.32 -9.28
CA ALA A 198 10.68 2.61 -8.02
C ALA A 198 11.25 4.05 -7.95
N GLY A 199 11.88 4.51 -9.02
CA GLY A 199 12.48 5.86 -9.11
C GLY A 199 11.49 7.01 -9.21
N LEU A 200 10.22 6.74 -9.55
CA LEU A 200 9.20 7.78 -9.73
C LEU A 200 8.42 8.11 -8.46
N ARG A 201 8.60 7.31 -7.41
CA ARG A 201 7.96 7.55 -6.11
C ARG A 201 6.44 7.75 -6.24
N ILE A 202 5.70 6.69 -6.55
CA ILE A 202 4.25 6.74 -6.70
C ILE A 202 3.57 5.54 -6.03
N GLY A 203 2.54 5.80 -5.27
CA GLY A 203 1.70 4.82 -4.60
C GLY A 203 0.31 5.36 -4.37
N TYR A 204 -0.58 4.51 -3.92
CA TYR A 204 -1.93 4.92 -3.55
C TYR A 204 -2.44 4.12 -2.35
N GLY A 205 -3.34 4.73 -1.62
CA GLY A 205 -4.08 4.09 -0.55
C GLY A 205 -5.56 4.12 -0.82
N VAL A 206 -6.29 3.15 -0.29
CA VAL A 206 -7.74 3.10 -0.39
C VAL A 206 -8.36 2.85 0.97
N GLY A 207 -9.49 3.50 1.23
CA GLY A 207 -10.23 3.40 2.49
C GLY A 207 -11.65 3.90 2.33
N ASN A 208 -12.41 3.95 3.41
CA ASN A 208 -13.67 4.65 3.37
C ASN A 208 -13.45 6.15 3.11
N LYS A 209 -14.50 6.87 2.73
CA LYS A 209 -14.42 8.29 2.38
C LYS A 209 -13.87 9.16 3.53
N GLU A 210 -14.18 8.84 4.78
CA GLU A 210 -13.78 9.63 5.93
C GLU A 210 -12.29 9.48 6.22
N LEU A 211 -11.75 8.26 6.19
CA LEU A 211 -10.32 7.99 6.31
C LEU A 211 -9.53 8.70 5.20
N VAL A 212 -9.99 8.57 3.96
CA VAL A 212 -9.34 9.20 2.82
C VAL A 212 -9.39 10.73 2.91
N ASN A 213 -10.53 11.32 3.28
CA ASN A 213 -10.64 12.76 3.46
C ASN A 213 -9.70 13.31 4.55
N THR A 214 -9.56 12.58 5.65
CA THR A 214 -8.63 12.95 6.73
C THR A 214 -7.19 12.97 6.23
N LEU A 215 -6.77 11.94 5.50
CA LEU A 215 -5.44 11.86 4.90
C LEU A 215 -5.22 12.92 3.81
N GLN A 216 -6.25 13.22 3.00
CA GLN A 216 -6.18 14.22 1.96
C GLN A 216 -5.90 15.64 2.51
N LYS A 217 -6.44 15.95 3.70
CA LYS A 217 -6.18 17.24 4.39
C LYS A 217 -4.75 17.38 4.90
N LEU A 218 -4.05 16.27 5.17
CA LEU A 218 -2.66 16.25 5.63
C LEU A 218 -1.65 16.19 4.49
N LYS A 219 -2.12 15.88 3.29
CA LYS A 219 -1.26 15.77 2.11
C LYS A 219 -0.64 17.13 1.77
N ILE A 220 0.67 17.14 1.56
CA ILE A 220 1.35 18.34 1.05
C ILE A 220 0.87 18.60 -0.40
N PRO A 221 0.50 19.84 -0.75
CA PRO A 221 0.13 20.18 -2.13
C PRO A 221 1.24 19.79 -3.10
N TRP A 222 0.85 19.34 -4.29
CA TRP A 222 1.78 18.95 -5.38
C TRP A 222 2.80 17.88 -4.99
N ASN A 223 2.50 17.05 -4.01
CA ASN A 223 3.40 16.01 -3.50
C ASN A 223 3.84 14.99 -4.56
N VAL A 224 3.05 14.76 -5.60
CA VAL A 224 3.34 13.80 -6.66
C VAL A 224 3.54 14.52 -7.99
N SER A 225 4.72 14.34 -8.61
CA SER A 225 5.07 15.00 -9.88
C SER A 225 4.17 14.59 -11.04
N ASN A 226 4.02 15.46 -12.05
CA ASN A 226 3.33 15.15 -13.32
C ASN A 226 3.83 13.85 -13.95
N ILE A 227 5.14 13.67 -13.94
CA ILE A 227 5.78 12.49 -14.54
C ILE A 227 5.36 11.21 -13.82
N ALA A 228 5.33 11.24 -12.48
CA ALA A 228 4.90 10.09 -11.68
C ALA A 228 3.41 9.76 -11.87
N GLN A 229 2.53 10.78 -11.86
CA GLN A 229 1.10 10.60 -12.09
C GLN A 229 0.81 10.00 -13.47
N ASN A 230 1.46 10.53 -14.51
CA ASN A 230 1.32 10.06 -15.89
C ASN A 230 1.89 8.64 -16.07
N ALA A 231 3.02 8.33 -15.42
CA ALA A 231 3.60 6.99 -15.43
C ALA A 231 2.66 5.94 -14.82
N ALA A 232 2.09 6.25 -13.65
CA ALA A 232 1.13 5.36 -12.98
C ALA A 232 -0.13 5.14 -13.83
N SER A 233 -0.68 6.21 -14.41
CA SER A 233 -1.82 6.13 -15.34
C SER A 233 -1.53 5.23 -16.54
N ALA A 234 -0.37 5.39 -17.17
CA ALA A 234 0.05 4.53 -18.27
C ALA A 234 0.29 3.08 -17.81
N ALA A 235 0.89 2.88 -16.63
CA ALA A 235 1.18 1.54 -16.10
C ALA A 235 -0.11 0.72 -15.86
N ILE A 236 -1.17 1.35 -15.39
CA ILE A 236 -2.49 0.72 -15.22
C ILE A 236 -3.01 0.18 -16.56
N CYS A 237 -2.83 0.90 -17.67
CA CYS A 237 -3.25 0.45 -18.99
C CYS A 237 -2.45 -0.79 -19.48
N TYR A 238 -1.24 -0.97 -18.96
CA TYR A 238 -0.38 -2.11 -19.28
C TYR A 238 -0.37 -3.19 -18.19
N HIS A 239 -1.38 -3.22 -17.30
CA HIS A 239 -1.43 -4.20 -16.21
C HIS A 239 -1.31 -5.67 -16.66
N PRO A 240 -1.76 -6.11 -17.87
CA PRO A 240 -1.53 -7.48 -18.30
C PRO A 240 -0.04 -7.86 -18.45
N PHE A 241 0.87 -6.87 -18.47
CA PHE A 241 2.31 -7.12 -18.41
C PHE A 241 2.75 -7.81 -17.11
N LEU A 242 1.96 -7.68 -16.05
CA LEU A 242 2.22 -8.36 -14.76
C LEU A 242 2.18 -9.88 -14.90
N ASP A 243 1.36 -10.44 -15.80
CA ASP A 243 1.29 -11.88 -16.04
C ASP A 243 2.64 -12.44 -16.51
N LYS A 244 3.37 -11.68 -17.35
CA LYS A 244 4.72 -12.05 -17.78
C LYS A 244 5.72 -12.01 -16.62
N SER A 245 5.55 -11.05 -15.72
CA SER A 245 6.39 -10.91 -14.51
C SER A 245 6.14 -12.06 -13.55
N LEU A 246 4.87 -12.43 -13.35
CA LEU A 246 4.48 -13.57 -12.52
C LEU A 246 5.05 -14.87 -13.08
N SER A 247 4.97 -15.10 -14.38
CA SER A 247 5.56 -16.27 -15.03
C SER A 247 7.07 -16.37 -14.81
N LEU A 248 7.78 -15.23 -14.76
CA LEU A 248 9.22 -15.20 -14.50
C LEU A 248 9.56 -15.43 -13.02
N ILE A 249 8.76 -14.86 -12.11
CA ILE A 249 9.02 -14.94 -10.65
C ILE A 249 8.72 -16.33 -10.09
N HIS A 250 7.73 -17.01 -10.66
CA HIS A 250 7.24 -18.31 -10.17
C HIS A 250 7.64 -19.49 -11.06
N ILE A 251 8.77 -19.37 -11.77
CA ILE A 251 9.40 -20.51 -12.48
C ILE A 251 9.97 -21.51 -11.45
#